data_70e7faa4a0794c4b139a88d0f10d6b9c
#
_entry.id   70e7faa4a0794c4b139a88d0f10d6b9c
#
_cell.length_a   1.000
_cell.length_b   1.000
_cell.length_c   1.000
_cell.angle_alpha   90.00
_cell.angle_beta   90.00
_cell.angle_gamma   90.00
#
_symmetry.space_group_name_H-M   'P 1'
#
loop_
_entity.id
_entity.type
_entity.pdbx_description
1 polymer ?
#
loop_
_entity_poly.entity_id
_entity_poly.type
_entity_poly.pdbx_seq_one_letter_code
_entity_poly.pdbx_strand_id
1 'polypeptide(L)' 'MLVKLKASEADIRAEVKSCVEIFRGTIVDVTPKTYTVQLAGDSEKLDAFIEAVREIGIMEVVRSGVSGISRGDKFLRV' A
#
# COMPACT_ATOMS: atom_id res chain seq x y z
N MET A 1 0.84 2.48 -7.06
CA MET A 1 1.15 2.98 -5.72
C MET A 1 1.74 1.87 -4.89
N LEU A 2 2.79 2.19 -4.15
CA LEU A 2 3.36 1.27 -3.20
C LEU A 2 3.17 1.85 -1.81
N VAL A 3 2.73 1.04 -0.88
CA VAL A 3 2.49 1.48 0.49
C VAL A 3 3.16 0.51 1.43
N LYS A 4 4.01 1.02 2.31
CA LYS A 4 4.65 0.19 3.31
C LYS A 4 3.91 0.40 4.62
N LEU A 5 3.43 -0.68 5.20
CA LEU A 5 2.61 -0.65 6.40
C LEU A 5 3.29 -1.36 7.55
N LYS A 6 3.07 -0.86 8.75
CA LYS A 6 3.54 -1.55 9.93
C LYS A 6 2.65 -2.75 10.13
N ALA A 7 3.21 -3.90 10.30
CA ALA A 7 2.42 -5.12 10.44
C ALA A 7 3.24 -6.15 11.19
N SER A 8 3.42 -5.92 12.49
CA SER A 8 4.23 -6.83 13.26
C SER A 8 3.41 -7.82 14.07
N GLU A 9 2.13 -7.56 14.25
CA GLU A 9 1.30 -8.46 15.04
C GLU A 9 0.37 -9.26 14.15
N ALA A 10 0.04 -10.47 14.57
CA ALA A 10 -0.74 -11.36 13.72
C ALA A 10 -2.09 -10.80 13.33
N ASP A 11 -2.78 -10.16 14.24
CA ASP A 11 -4.10 -9.61 13.93
C ASP A 11 -3.99 -8.44 12.97
N ILE A 12 -2.95 -7.63 13.10
CA ILE A 12 -2.73 -6.52 12.18
C ILE A 12 -2.38 -7.07 10.80
N ARG A 13 -1.57 -8.12 10.75
CA ARG A 13 -1.21 -8.71 9.47
C ARG A 13 -2.43 -9.28 8.77
N ALA A 14 -3.34 -9.89 9.51
CA ALA A 14 -4.56 -10.41 8.93
C ALA A 14 -5.42 -9.28 8.40
N GLU A 15 -5.47 -8.16 9.11
CA GLU A 15 -6.25 -7.02 8.69
C GLU A 15 -5.70 -6.43 7.40
N VAL A 16 -4.38 -6.32 7.30
CA VAL A 16 -3.75 -5.81 6.09
C VAL A 16 -4.07 -6.71 4.91
N LYS A 17 -3.99 -8.02 5.10
CA LYS A 17 -4.30 -8.94 4.02
C LYS A 17 -5.73 -8.79 3.56
N SER A 18 -6.65 -8.62 4.49
CA SER A 18 -8.06 -8.44 4.12
C SER A 18 -8.25 -7.17 3.30
N CYS A 19 -7.63 -6.09 3.71
CA CYS A 19 -7.73 -4.84 2.96
C CYS A 19 -7.15 -4.99 1.56
N VAL A 20 -6.00 -5.66 1.47
CA VAL A 20 -5.36 -5.85 0.18
C VAL A 20 -6.28 -6.64 -0.74
N GLU A 21 -6.95 -7.66 -0.22
CA GLU A 21 -7.86 -8.44 -1.04
C GLU A 21 -9.05 -7.62 -1.49
N ILE A 22 -9.62 -6.84 -0.59
CA ILE A 22 -10.79 -6.03 -0.93
C ILE A 22 -10.47 -5.07 -2.06
N PHE A 23 -9.29 -4.46 -2.00
CA PHE A 23 -8.91 -3.47 -3.00
C PHE A 23 -8.16 -4.09 -4.19
N ARG A 24 -8.01 -5.40 -4.18
CA ARG A 24 -7.35 -6.13 -5.27
C ARG A 24 -5.91 -5.71 -5.47
N GLY A 25 -5.22 -5.50 -4.36
CA GLY A 25 -3.81 -5.19 -4.40
C GLY A 25 -2.97 -6.44 -4.32
N THR A 26 -1.68 -6.26 -4.22
CA THR A 26 -0.73 -7.36 -4.13
C THR A 26 0.29 -7.04 -3.05
N ILE A 27 0.60 -8.01 -2.21
CA ILE A 27 1.67 -7.84 -1.25
C ILE A 27 2.96 -8.22 -1.95
N VAL A 28 3.86 -7.26 -2.10
CA VAL A 28 5.08 -7.47 -2.87
C VAL A 28 6.30 -7.67 -2.00
N ASP A 29 6.21 -7.36 -0.72
CA ASP A 29 7.33 -7.57 0.17
C ASP A 29 6.84 -7.80 1.59
N VAL A 30 7.50 -8.66 2.32
CA VAL A 30 7.12 -9.01 3.67
C VAL A 30 8.36 -9.07 4.53
N THR A 31 8.33 -8.37 5.65
CA THR A 31 9.38 -8.52 6.67
C THR A 31 8.68 -8.86 7.97
N PRO A 32 9.43 -9.19 9.02
CA PRO A 32 8.79 -9.48 10.30
C PRO A 32 7.96 -8.32 10.84
N LYS A 33 8.22 -7.11 10.39
CA LYS A 33 7.53 -5.95 10.93
C LYS A 33 6.71 -5.17 9.93
N THR A 34 6.80 -5.50 8.67
CA THR A 34 6.14 -4.68 7.65
C THR A 34 5.60 -5.51 6.50
N TYR A 35 4.59 -4.95 5.84
CA TYR A 35 4.14 -5.43 4.56
C TYR A 35 4.27 -4.28 3.58
N THR A 36 4.71 -4.55 2.37
CA THR A 36 4.67 -3.56 1.30
C THR A 36 3.64 -4.01 0.29
N VAL A 37 2.70 -3.15 -0.01
CA VAL A 37 1.56 -3.46 -0.86
C VAL A 37 1.62 -2.63 -2.13
N GLN A 38 1.34 -3.26 -3.25
CA GLN A 38 1.24 -2.58 -4.52
C GLN A 38 -0.22 -2.51 -4.92
N LEU A 39 -0.69 -1.35 -5.34
CA LEU A 39 -2.08 -1.17 -5.70
C LEU A 39 -2.16 -0.28 -6.94
N ALA A 40 -2.97 -0.70 -7.90
CA ALA A 40 -3.19 0.07 -9.10
C ALA A 40 -4.66 0.47 -9.17
N GLY A 41 -4.91 1.62 -9.73
CA GLY A 41 -6.28 2.09 -9.88
C GLY A 41 -6.31 3.59 -9.99
N ASP A 42 -7.50 4.15 -10.03
CA ASP A 42 -7.62 5.59 -10.13
C ASP A 42 -7.42 6.25 -8.76
N SER A 43 -7.41 7.55 -8.72
CA SER A 43 -7.14 8.29 -7.51
C SER A 43 -8.12 7.97 -6.41
N GLU A 44 -9.38 7.80 -6.75
CA GLU A 44 -10.38 7.51 -5.74
C GLU A 44 -10.10 6.19 -5.06
N LYS A 45 -9.73 5.18 -5.83
CA LYS A 45 -9.45 3.88 -5.27
C LYS A 45 -8.21 3.95 -4.39
N LEU A 46 -7.17 4.63 -4.84
CA LEU A 46 -5.94 4.72 -4.08
C LEU A 46 -6.16 5.50 -2.78
N ASP A 47 -6.93 6.56 -2.83
CA ASP A 47 -7.23 7.33 -1.64
C ASP A 47 -8.06 6.52 -0.65
N ALA A 48 -8.99 5.73 -1.16
CA ALA A 48 -9.82 4.89 -0.30
C ALA A 48 -8.97 3.85 0.42
N PHE A 49 -7.98 3.29 -0.26
CA PHE A 49 -7.10 2.32 0.36
C PHE A 49 -6.27 3.00 1.47
N ILE A 50 -5.74 4.17 1.21
CA ILE A 50 -4.95 4.89 2.19
C ILE A 50 -5.82 5.16 3.42
N GLU A 51 -7.05 5.55 3.21
CA GLU A 51 -7.94 5.82 4.32
C GLU A 51 -8.22 4.55 5.13
N ALA A 52 -8.39 3.44 4.43
CA ALA A 52 -8.70 2.17 5.09
C ALA A 52 -7.54 1.68 5.95
N VAL A 53 -6.30 1.95 5.56
CA VAL A 53 -5.15 1.47 6.31
C VAL A 53 -4.49 2.52 7.18
N ARG A 54 -5.06 3.70 7.22
CA ARG A 54 -4.44 4.80 7.94
C ARG A 54 -4.14 4.46 9.39
N GLU A 55 -5.05 3.82 10.06
CA GLU A 55 -4.87 3.54 11.47
C GLU A 55 -3.93 2.38 11.73
N ILE A 56 -3.66 1.58 10.72
CA ILE A 56 -2.75 0.48 10.88
C ILE A 56 -1.34 1.01 11.04
N GLY A 57 -1.01 2.04 10.32
CA GLY A 57 0.30 2.67 10.41
C GLY A 57 1.01 2.65 9.07
N ILE A 58 0.92 3.77 8.36
CA ILE A 58 1.58 3.90 7.08
C ILE A 58 2.98 4.42 7.31
N MET A 59 3.97 3.68 6.85
CA MET A 59 5.35 4.08 7.01
C MET A 59 5.86 4.84 5.80
N GLU A 60 5.37 4.48 4.64
CA GLU A 60 5.89 5.09 3.41
C GLU A 60 4.88 4.91 2.31
N VAL A 61 4.69 5.92 1.49
CA VAL A 61 3.81 5.84 0.33
C VAL A 61 4.56 6.38 -0.87
N VAL A 62 4.55 5.61 -1.96
CA VAL A 62 5.17 6.05 -3.19
C VAL A 62 4.10 5.97 -4.27
N ARG A 63 3.75 7.09 -4.86
CA ARG A 63 2.75 7.14 -5.91
C ARG A 63 3.40 7.61 -7.19
N SER A 64 3.26 6.84 -8.23
CA SER A 64 3.74 7.30 -9.49
C SER A 64 2.70 8.25 -10.02
N GLY A 65 2.98 8.97 -10.94
CA GLY A 65 2.05 9.88 -11.47
C GLY A 65 1.01 9.17 -12.16
N VAL A 66 0.09 9.89 -12.50
CA VAL A 66 -0.93 9.45 -13.11
C VAL A 66 -0.67 8.59 -14.17
N SER A 67 0.01 8.80 -15.01
CA SER A 67 0.17 8.01 -16.04
C SER A 67 1.11 7.02 -15.79
N GLY A 68 1.26 6.85 -14.85
CA GLY A 68 2.00 5.95 -14.56
C GLY A 68 3.25 5.85 -14.81
N ILE A 69 3.53 5.98 -14.96
CA ILE A 69 4.43 5.79 -15.16
C ILE A 69 5.44 5.64 -15.06
N SER A 70 5.76 5.60 -14.76
CA SER A 70 6.55 5.56 -14.75
C SER A 70 7.52 4.91 -14.72
N ARG A 71 8.10 4.64 -14.75
CA ARG A 71 9.06 4.12 -14.71
C ARG A 71 9.66 4.10 -13.50
N GLY A 72 10.19 3.30 -12.88
CA GLY A 72 10.63 3.14 -11.61
C GLY A 72 11.26 4.29 -10.94
N ASP A 73 12.05 4.95 -11.56
CA ASP A 73 12.72 6.05 -10.93
C ASP A 73 11.89 7.30 -10.86
N LYS A 74 10.67 7.22 -11.30
CA LYS A 74 9.83 8.39 -11.29
C LYS A 74 8.83 8.40 -10.18
N PHE A 75 8.95 7.54 -9.23
CA PHE A 75 8.03 7.54 -8.13
C PHE A 75 8.21 8.77 -7.29
N LEU A 76 7.09 9.33 -6.83
CA LEU A 76 7.13 10.45 -5.93
C LEU A 76 6.93 9.97 -4.53
N ARG A 77 7.81 10.41 -3.63
CA ARG A 77 7.67 10.04 -2.28
C ARG A 77 6.74 10.94 -1.65
N VAL A 78 5.95 10.46 -0.79
CA VAL A 78 4.93 11.28 -0.15
C VAL A 78 5.21 11.43 1.32
#